data_d58329446c82059794baa29a50833ffd
#
_entry.id   d58329446c82059794baa29a50833ffd
#
_cell.length_a   1.000
_cell.length_b   1.000
_cell.length_c   1.000
_cell.angle_alpha   90.00
_cell.angle_beta   90.00
_cell.angle_gamma   90.00
#
_symmetry.space_group_name_H-M   'P 1'
#
loop_
_entity.id
_entity.type
_entity.pdbx_description
1 polymer ?
#
loop_
_entity_poly.entity_id
_entity_poly.type
_entity_poly.pdbx_seq_one_letter_code
_entity_poly.pdbx_strand_id
1 'polypeptide(L)'
;MVTSKEQEARDRFAGRYQEERVDVVREIERRVIGADWGANGCTTIAQADDLADRLGLRAGDLLLDVGAGRGWPGLYVAATTGCSVVLADVPLEGLTVAAARIQTEHLEARAWCVNASARDLPFRAASFDAVVHTDVLC
;
A
#
# COMPACT_ATOMS: atom_id res chain seq x y z
N MET A 1 -12.76 11.10 13.80
CA MET A 1 -13.84 10.15 14.19
C MET A 1 -14.15 9.26 13.01
N VAL A 2 -14.07 7.94 13.18
CA VAL A 2 -14.38 6.96 12.12
C VAL A 2 -15.90 6.97 11.89
N THR A 3 -16.35 7.11 10.64
CA THR A 3 -17.77 7.07 10.32
C THR A 3 -18.28 5.62 10.28
N SER A 4 -19.62 5.41 10.39
CA SER A 4 -20.24 4.08 10.28
C SER A 4 -19.84 3.36 8.97
N LYS A 5 -19.79 4.07 7.85
CA LYS A 5 -19.38 3.51 6.55
C LYS A 5 -17.89 3.11 6.53
N GLU A 6 -17.04 3.89 7.16
CA GLU A 6 -15.62 3.53 7.32
C GLU A 6 -15.45 2.32 8.22
N GLN A 7 -16.26 2.20 9.27
CA GLN A 7 -16.25 1.01 10.13
C GLN A 7 -16.67 -0.24 9.36
N GLU A 8 -17.76 -0.17 8.60
CA GLU A 8 -18.23 -1.29 7.76
C GLU A 8 -17.20 -1.69 6.70
N ALA A 9 -16.56 -0.71 6.05
CA ALA A 9 -15.48 -0.96 5.10
C ALA A 9 -14.27 -1.60 5.78
N ARG A 10 -13.85 -1.07 6.93
CA ARG A 10 -12.78 -1.63 7.75
C ARG A 10 -13.04 -3.09 8.07
N ASP A 11 -14.22 -3.41 8.62
CA ASP A 11 -14.54 -4.77 9.06
C ASP A 11 -14.57 -5.75 7.87
N ARG A 12 -15.09 -5.32 6.71
CA ARG A 12 -15.07 -6.09 5.47
C ARG A 12 -13.65 -6.39 4.96
N PHE A 13 -12.76 -5.40 4.98
CA PHE A 13 -11.38 -5.57 4.51
C PHE A 13 -10.50 -6.27 5.53
N ALA A 14 -10.73 -6.07 6.84
CA ALA A 14 -10.00 -6.76 7.90
C ALA A 14 -10.04 -8.28 7.71
N GLY A 15 -11.23 -8.86 7.45
CA GLY A 15 -11.38 -10.27 7.17
C GLY A 15 -10.55 -10.73 5.95
N ARG A 16 -10.59 -9.96 4.85
CA ARG A 16 -9.79 -10.28 3.65
C ARG A 16 -8.29 -10.25 3.87
N TYR A 17 -7.81 -9.34 4.71
CA TYR A 17 -6.38 -9.21 4.99
C TYR A 17 -5.86 -10.32 5.92
N GLN A 18 -6.73 -10.87 6.79
CA GLN A 18 -6.39 -11.98 7.68
C GLN A 18 -6.40 -13.34 6.98
N GLU A 19 -7.13 -13.48 5.86
CA GLU A 19 -7.18 -14.74 5.13
C GLU A 19 -5.78 -15.15 4.65
N GLU A 20 -5.38 -16.37 5.01
CA GLU A 20 -4.15 -16.96 4.50
C GLU A 20 -4.28 -17.17 2.99
N ARG A 21 -3.35 -16.59 2.25
CA ARG A 21 -3.37 -16.66 0.80
C ARG A 21 -2.93 -18.03 0.33
N VAL A 22 -3.89 -18.83 -0.13
CA VAL A 22 -3.61 -20.14 -0.71
C VAL A 22 -2.82 -20.02 -2.02
N ASP A 23 -2.04 -21.05 -2.36
CA ASP A 23 -1.14 -21.03 -3.52
C ASP A 23 -1.81 -20.68 -4.84
N VAL A 24 -3.07 -21.07 -5.03
CA VAL A 24 -3.86 -20.71 -6.20
C VAL A 24 -4.07 -19.19 -6.32
N VAL A 25 -4.33 -18.51 -5.21
CA VAL A 25 -4.51 -17.04 -5.19
C VAL A 25 -3.19 -16.35 -5.53
N ARG A 26 -2.07 -16.83 -4.99
CA ARG A 26 -0.74 -16.31 -5.31
C ARG A 26 -0.39 -16.51 -6.79
N GLU A 27 -0.74 -17.66 -7.35
CA GLU A 27 -0.50 -17.92 -8.77
C GLU A 27 -1.37 -17.04 -9.67
N ILE A 28 -2.63 -16.81 -9.32
CA ILE A 28 -3.51 -15.87 -10.04
C ILE A 28 -2.91 -14.46 -9.97
N GLU A 29 -2.45 -14.01 -8.81
CA GLU A 29 -1.82 -12.70 -8.69
C GLU A 29 -0.57 -12.57 -9.56
N ARG A 30 0.33 -13.56 -9.55
CA ARG A 30 1.51 -13.56 -10.43
C ARG A 30 1.13 -13.42 -11.90
N ARG A 31 0.04 -14.07 -12.34
CA ARG A 31 -0.42 -14.00 -13.74
C ARG A 31 -1.11 -12.68 -14.07
N VAL A 32 -1.88 -12.13 -13.17
CA VAL A 32 -2.71 -10.93 -13.41
C VAL A 32 -1.94 -9.65 -13.11
N ILE A 33 -1.28 -9.61 -11.97
CA ILE A 33 -0.55 -8.43 -11.48
C ILE A 33 0.88 -8.42 -12.01
N GLY A 34 1.48 -9.59 -12.18
CA GLY A 34 2.87 -9.80 -12.59
C GLY A 34 3.81 -10.17 -11.46
N ALA A 35 3.33 -10.16 -10.21
CA ALA A 35 4.12 -10.55 -9.03
C ALA A 35 3.23 -10.91 -7.84
N ASP A 36 3.83 -11.49 -6.81
CA ASP A 36 3.18 -11.82 -5.54
C ASP A 36 3.51 -10.76 -4.47
N TRP A 37 2.84 -9.61 -4.55
CA TRP A 37 3.00 -8.51 -3.60
C TRP A 37 1.84 -8.39 -2.61
N GLY A 38 0.87 -9.29 -2.63
CA GLY A 38 -0.29 -9.23 -1.76
C GLY A 38 -1.33 -8.20 -2.20
N ALA A 39 -1.36 -7.88 -3.50
CA ALA A 39 -2.31 -6.95 -4.05
C ALA A 39 -3.75 -7.39 -3.79
N ASN A 40 -4.59 -6.46 -3.33
CA ASN A 40 -6.03 -6.66 -3.19
C ASN A 40 -6.85 -5.95 -4.28
N GLY A 41 -6.16 -5.27 -5.17
CA GLY A 41 -6.73 -4.52 -6.29
C GLY A 41 -6.28 -5.07 -7.63
N CYS A 42 -6.51 -4.30 -8.67
CA CYS A 42 -6.23 -4.67 -10.05
C CYS A 42 -4.99 -3.95 -10.64
N THR A 43 -4.31 -3.12 -9.86
CA THR A 43 -3.10 -2.40 -10.30
C THR A 43 -1.98 -3.39 -10.60
N THR A 44 -1.52 -3.42 -11.85
CA THR A 44 -0.44 -4.31 -12.31
C THR A 44 0.95 -3.71 -12.04
N ILE A 45 2.00 -4.53 -12.16
CA ILE A 45 3.39 -4.05 -12.10
C ILE A 45 3.64 -2.96 -13.14
N ALA A 46 3.20 -3.16 -14.39
CA ALA A 46 3.39 -2.17 -15.44
C ALA A 46 2.71 -0.82 -15.12
N GLN A 47 1.56 -0.86 -14.45
CA GLN A 47 0.90 0.35 -13.96
C GLN A 47 1.63 0.98 -12.78
N ALA A 48 2.20 0.17 -11.87
CA ALA A 48 3.01 0.67 -10.77
C ALA A 48 4.31 1.32 -11.28
N ASP A 49 4.95 0.74 -12.30
CA ASP A 49 6.12 1.33 -12.97
C ASP A 49 5.76 2.66 -13.65
N ASP A 50 4.66 2.72 -14.40
CA ASP A 50 4.19 3.96 -15.04
C ASP A 50 3.87 5.06 -14.01
N LEU A 51 3.29 4.71 -12.86
CA LEU A 51 3.09 5.64 -11.76
C LEU A 51 4.41 6.19 -11.22
N ALA A 52 5.38 5.33 -10.96
CA ALA A 52 6.69 5.71 -10.45
C ALA A 52 7.42 6.64 -11.43
N ASP A 53 7.39 6.31 -12.71
CA ASP A 53 8.01 7.11 -13.78
C ASP A 53 7.35 8.48 -13.93
N ARG A 54 6.03 8.55 -13.97
CA ARG A 54 5.26 9.80 -14.08
C ARG A 54 5.46 10.72 -12.89
N LEU A 55 5.58 10.15 -11.69
CA LEU A 55 5.85 10.91 -10.46
C LEU A 55 7.32 11.32 -10.34
N GLY A 56 8.21 10.73 -11.15
CA GLY A 56 9.63 11.01 -11.14
C GLY A 56 10.31 10.64 -9.82
N LEU A 57 9.78 9.62 -9.13
CA LEU A 57 10.25 9.22 -7.80
C LEU A 57 11.67 8.65 -7.84
N ARG A 58 12.46 9.03 -6.85
CA ARG A 58 13.87 8.64 -6.69
C ARG A 58 14.27 8.61 -5.22
N ALA A 59 15.49 8.15 -4.97
CA ALA A 59 16.07 8.19 -3.63
C ALA A 59 16.07 9.62 -3.04
N GLY A 60 15.58 9.74 -1.82
CA GLY A 60 15.39 11.03 -1.12
C GLY A 60 13.97 11.58 -1.18
N ASP A 61 13.13 11.14 -2.11
CA ASP A 61 11.72 11.51 -2.16
C ASP A 61 10.90 10.71 -1.15
N LEU A 62 9.79 11.28 -0.69
CA LEU A 62 8.85 10.67 0.23
C LEU A 62 7.47 10.53 -0.41
N LEU A 63 7.04 9.29 -0.59
CA LEU A 63 5.73 8.90 -1.12
C LEU A 63 4.74 8.64 0.02
N LEU A 64 3.50 9.09 -0.13
CA LEU A 64 2.37 8.63 0.68
C LEU A 64 1.49 7.71 -0.16
N ASP A 65 1.26 6.48 0.30
CA ASP A 65 0.29 5.54 -0.26
C ASP A 65 -0.94 5.50 0.64
N VAL A 66 -2.07 6.00 0.15
CA VAL A 66 -3.33 6.10 0.89
C VAL A 66 -4.25 4.95 0.53
N GLY A 67 -4.72 4.21 1.53
CA GLY A 67 -5.44 2.96 1.33
C GLY A 67 -4.51 1.83 0.90
N ALA A 68 -3.33 1.80 1.51
CA ALA A 68 -2.22 0.94 1.10
C ALA A 68 -2.45 -0.56 1.31
N GLY A 69 -3.44 -0.97 2.12
CA GLY A 69 -3.73 -2.36 2.40
C GLY A 69 -2.51 -3.15 2.87
N ARG A 70 -2.12 -4.15 2.09
CA ARG A 70 -0.93 -4.98 2.33
C ARG A 70 0.38 -4.36 1.78
N GLY A 71 0.34 -3.07 1.38
CA GLY A 71 1.51 -2.32 0.92
C GLY A 71 1.72 -2.31 -0.60
N TRP A 72 0.76 -2.75 -1.39
CA TRP A 72 0.79 -2.66 -2.84
C TRP A 72 0.03 -1.41 -3.35
N PRO A 73 0.58 -0.61 -4.28
CA PRO A 73 1.91 -0.73 -4.90
C PRO A 73 3.05 0.01 -4.18
N GLY A 74 2.75 0.73 -3.08
CA GLY A 74 3.72 1.63 -2.43
C GLY A 74 5.06 1.00 -2.07
N LEU A 75 5.07 -0.21 -1.50
CA LEU A 75 6.31 -0.91 -1.16
C LEU A 75 7.12 -1.31 -2.40
N TYR A 76 6.45 -1.75 -3.46
CA TYR A 76 7.10 -2.07 -4.73
C TYR A 76 7.75 -0.82 -5.33
N VAL A 77 7.03 0.30 -5.36
CA VAL A 77 7.56 1.58 -5.86
C VAL A 77 8.78 2.00 -5.04
N ALA A 78 8.72 1.90 -3.71
CA ALA A 78 9.87 2.22 -2.86
C ALA A 78 11.06 1.27 -3.10
N ALA A 79 10.81 -0.02 -3.33
CA ALA A 79 11.85 -1.00 -3.61
C ALA A 79 12.57 -0.72 -4.94
N THR A 80 11.82 -0.31 -5.97
CA THR A 80 12.35 -0.12 -7.33
C THR A 80 12.97 1.25 -7.57
N THR A 81 12.41 2.32 -6.98
CA THR A 81 12.90 3.69 -7.17
C THR A 81 13.91 4.16 -6.13
N GLY A 82 13.95 3.51 -4.98
CA GLY A 82 14.74 3.94 -3.83
C GLY A 82 14.11 5.05 -3.00
N CYS A 83 12.89 5.51 -3.32
CA CYS A 83 12.18 6.49 -2.50
C CYS A 83 11.80 5.92 -1.14
N SER A 84 11.45 6.78 -0.21
CA SER A 84 10.81 6.41 1.05
C SER A 84 9.29 6.37 0.89
N VAL A 85 8.58 5.56 1.68
CA VAL A 85 7.13 5.46 1.60
C VAL A 85 6.48 5.40 2.99
N VAL A 86 5.38 6.11 3.14
CA VAL A 86 4.45 5.95 4.26
C VAL A 86 3.18 5.29 3.74
N LEU A 87 2.82 4.16 4.33
CA LEU A 87 1.61 3.41 4.02
C LEU A 87 0.53 3.79 5.03
N ALA A 88 -0.54 4.42 4.59
CA ALA A 88 -1.65 4.81 5.44
C ALA A 88 -2.90 4.01 5.09
N ASP A 89 -3.51 3.36 6.08
CA ASP A 89 -4.79 2.67 5.91
C ASP A 89 -5.55 2.57 7.24
N VAL A 90 -6.86 2.28 7.16
CA VAL A 90 -7.72 2.07 8.33
C VAL A 90 -7.67 0.62 8.84
N PRO A 91 -7.77 -0.44 8.01
CA PRO A 91 -7.62 -1.82 8.46
C PRO A 91 -6.20 -2.11 8.92
N LEU A 92 -6.02 -2.29 10.23
CA LEU A 92 -4.72 -2.60 10.83
C LEU A 92 -4.15 -3.94 10.34
N GLU A 93 -5.03 -4.86 10.00
CA GLU A 93 -4.70 -6.19 9.50
C GLU A 93 -3.86 -6.13 8.21
N GLY A 94 -4.24 -5.25 7.29
CA GLY A 94 -3.46 -5.01 6.06
C GLY A 94 -2.09 -4.44 6.36
N LEU A 95 -2.04 -3.43 7.23
CA LEU A 95 -0.77 -2.80 7.63
C LEU A 95 0.15 -3.77 8.40
N THR A 96 -0.39 -4.72 9.14
CA THR A 96 0.40 -5.77 9.80
C THR A 96 1.10 -6.66 8.76
N VAL A 97 0.40 -7.04 7.70
CA VAL A 97 1.00 -7.78 6.58
C VAL A 97 2.04 -6.92 5.85
N ALA A 98 1.75 -5.65 5.61
CA ALA A 98 2.69 -4.70 5.01
C ALA A 98 3.97 -4.56 5.87
N ALA A 99 3.84 -4.44 7.18
CA ALA A 99 4.98 -4.36 8.10
C ALA A 99 5.87 -5.61 8.03
N ALA A 100 5.29 -6.80 7.94
CA ALA A 100 6.06 -8.02 7.73
C ALA A 100 6.80 -8.01 6.38
N ARG A 101 6.17 -7.51 5.33
CA ARG A 101 6.79 -7.36 4.01
C ARG A 101 7.92 -6.33 4.02
N ILE A 102 7.81 -5.23 4.73
CA ILE A 102 8.89 -4.25 4.92
C ILE A 102 10.17 -4.96 5.41
N GLN A 103 10.05 -5.89 6.36
CA GLN A 103 11.18 -6.68 6.86
C GLN A 103 11.74 -7.62 5.76
N THR A 104 10.86 -8.33 5.07
CA THR A 104 11.25 -9.28 4.02
C THR A 104 11.95 -8.60 2.84
N GLU A 105 11.51 -7.40 2.48
CA GLU A 105 12.07 -6.62 1.37
C GLU A 105 13.21 -5.67 1.78
N HIS A 106 13.63 -5.73 3.06
CA HIS A 106 14.70 -4.88 3.62
C HIS A 106 14.46 -3.37 3.43
N LEU A 107 13.22 -2.94 3.69
CA LEU A 107 12.77 -1.54 3.55
C LEU A 107 12.65 -0.79 4.88
N GLU A 108 13.12 -1.34 6.00
CA GLU A 108 12.92 -0.83 7.37
C GLU A 108 13.43 0.61 7.54
N ALA A 109 14.44 1.01 6.79
CA ALA A 109 15.02 2.34 6.87
C ALA A 109 14.20 3.42 6.11
N ARG A 110 13.21 3.02 5.29
CA ARG A 110 12.51 3.94 4.39
C ARG A 110 11.04 3.62 4.12
N ALA A 111 10.45 2.70 4.89
CA ALA A 111 9.03 2.38 4.78
C ALA A 111 8.39 2.31 6.16
N TRP A 112 7.24 2.95 6.31
CA TRP A 112 6.50 3.05 7.58
C TRP A 112 5.02 2.83 7.36
N CYS A 113 4.35 2.24 8.36
CA CYS A 113 2.91 2.05 8.38
C CYS A 113 2.26 3.02 9.37
N VAL A 114 1.17 3.65 8.98
CA VAL A 114 0.38 4.56 9.82
C VAL A 114 -1.09 4.17 9.74
N ASN A 115 -1.68 3.83 10.87
CA ASN A 115 -3.11 3.54 10.94
C ASN A 115 -3.89 4.85 10.99
N ALA A 116 -4.38 5.30 9.84
CA ALA A 116 -5.08 6.58 9.69
C ALA A 116 -6.11 6.54 8.56
N SER A 117 -7.19 7.29 8.75
CA SER A 117 -8.19 7.54 7.70
C SER A 117 -7.67 8.58 6.70
N ALA A 118 -7.98 8.39 5.42
CA ALA A 118 -7.71 9.38 4.37
C ALA A 118 -8.41 10.73 4.62
N ARG A 119 -9.41 10.76 5.48
CA ARG A 119 -10.15 11.99 5.85
C ARG A 119 -9.45 12.80 6.94
N ASP A 120 -8.56 12.16 7.70
CA ASP A 120 -7.89 12.78 8.84
C ASP A 120 -6.48 12.21 8.95
N LEU A 121 -5.64 12.59 7.99
CA LEU A 121 -4.25 12.15 7.93
C LEU A 121 -3.41 12.94 8.94
N PRO A 122 -2.62 12.28 9.80
CA PRO A 122 -1.87 12.92 10.87
C PRO A 122 -0.55 13.56 10.39
N PHE A 123 -0.58 14.19 9.21
CA PHE A 123 0.61 14.78 8.60
C PHE A 123 0.44 16.28 8.40
N ARG A 124 1.55 17.00 8.45
CA ARG A 124 1.58 18.41 8.10
C ARG A 124 1.37 18.57 6.59
N ALA A 125 0.84 19.72 6.19
CA ALA A 125 0.77 20.08 4.77
C ALA A 125 2.17 20.06 4.12
N ALA A 126 2.23 19.67 2.85
CA ALA A 126 3.47 19.60 2.06
C ALA A 126 4.57 18.69 2.66
N SER A 127 4.18 17.61 3.36
CA SER A 127 5.13 16.65 3.93
C SER A 127 5.61 15.60 2.92
N PHE A 128 4.96 15.43 1.79
CA PHE A 128 5.25 14.40 0.81
C PHE A 128 5.55 15.00 -0.56
N ASP A 129 6.44 14.34 -1.30
CA ASP A 129 6.77 14.69 -2.68
C ASP A 129 5.71 14.17 -3.66
N ALA A 130 5.09 13.04 -3.32
CA ALA A 130 4.00 12.45 -4.09
C ALA A 130 2.99 11.73 -3.19
N VAL A 131 1.76 11.62 -3.69
CA VAL A 131 0.67 10.85 -3.07
C VAL A 131 0.08 9.93 -4.13
N VAL A 132 -0.08 8.65 -3.78
CA VAL A 132 -0.81 7.68 -4.60
C VAL A 132 -1.98 7.10 -3.80
N HIS A 133 -3.02 6.75 -4.51
CA HIS A 133 -4.08 5.87 -4.01
C HIS A 133 -4.53 4.99 -5.17
N THR A 134 -4.55 3.70 -4.98
CA THR A 134 -4.96 2.72 -5.99
C THR A 134 -6.04 1.84 -5.44
N ASP A 135 -7.07 1.56 -6.26
CA ASP A 135 -8.18 0.67 -5.92
C ASP A 135 -8.95 1.07 -4.63
N VAL A 136 -8.97 2.36 -4.26
CA VAL A 136 -9.58 2.88 -3.03
C VAL A 136 -10.95 3.53 -3.28
N LEU A 137 -11.17 4.05 -4.46
CA LEU A 137 -12.37 4.85 -4.81
C LEU A 137 -13.40 4.06 -5.64
N CYS A 138 -13.42 2.75 -5.53
CA CYS A 138 -14.40 1.87 -6.20
C CYS A 138 -15.53 1.41 -5.29
#